data_c948423ccb4b46be7cf0714d0a8981fe
#
_entry.id   c948423ccb4b46be7cf0714d0a8981fe
#
_cell.length_a   1.000
_cell.length_b   1.000
_cell.length_c   1.000
_cell.angle_alpha   90.00
_cell.angle_beta   90.00
_cell.angle_gamma   90.00
#
_symmetry.space_group_name_H-M   'P 1'
#
loop_
_entity.id
_entity.type
_entity.pdbx_description
1 polymer ?
#
loop_
_entity_poly.entity_id
_entity_poly.type
_entity_poly.pdbx_seq_one_letter_code
_entity_poly.pdbx_strand_id
1 'polypeptide(L)'
;METIKDKQQVTVGYQAKSYLYFGIASIMLACNAIGERFLNDTDISDGLRMVFVAVSLVFYIASYVFSIKGFSVFSRACRLTETNDCYYLGRNLKILSFISLLVTLICEFLTIIFYILLRQYAGRMLTSDETVASQNIMIISGIVVIVMQICSLSSLYIIFFLKNRRLVSVKSFRDFSLFAGILLAVQLIIGIISRVFAISGQNISFLSDFSMILQIIKYLIMIIYFFFGRNLAQTNANFAKVENTDYDKSKSDAWLEN
;
A
#
# COMPACT_ATOMS: atom_id res chain seq x y z
N MET A 1 -37.34 12.00 -1.16
CA MET A 1 -36.50 12.18 -2.36
C MET A 1 -35.25 12.90 -1.90
N GLU A 2 -34.13 12.19 -1.71
CA GLU A 2 -32.84 12.82 -1.35
C GLU A 2 -32.44 13.76 -2.49
N THR A 3 -32.10 14.99 -2.15
CA THR A 3 -31.64 15.95 -3.15
C THR A 3 -30.24 15.58 -3.62
N ILE A 4 -29.85 15.92 -4.85
CA ILE A 4 -28.49 15.70 -5.39
C ILE A 4 -27.43 16.29 -4.44
N LYS A 5 -27.75 17.42 -3.81
CA LYS A 5 -26.88 18.06 -2.80
C LYS A 5 -26.65 17.18 -1.58
N ASP A 6 -27.68 16.47 -1.10
CA ASP A 6 -27.56 15.58 0.07
C ASP A 6 -26.68 14.38 -0.27
N LYS A 7 -26.88 13.76 -1.44
CA LYS A 7 -26.02 12.65 -1.91
C LYS A 7 -24.56 13.10 -2.04
N GLN A 8 -24.32 14.29 -2.61
CA GLN A 8 -22.98 14.85 -2.78
C GLN A 8 -22.30 15.09 -1.43
N GLN A 9 -23.01 15.69 -0.47
CA GLN A 9 -22.48 15.95 0.86
C GLN A 9 -22.14 14.66 1.61
N VAL A 10 -22.97 13.64 1.52
CA VAL A 10 -22.74 12.31 2.12
C VAL A 10 -21.53 11.64 1.47
N THR A 11 -21.41 11.70 0.13
CA THR A 11 -20.27 11.14 -0.61
C THR A 11 -18.96 11.77 -0.18
N VAL A 12 -18.92 13.11 -0.11
CA VAL A 12 -17.74 13.87 0.35
C VAL A 12 -17.38 13.53 1.78
N GLY A 13 -18.37 13.34 2.67
CA GLY A 13 -18.14 12.89 4.05
C GLY A 13 -17.49 11.51 4.12
N TYR A 14 -17.91 10.56 3.30
CA TYR A 14 -17.26 9.25 3.22
C TYR A 14 -15.85 9.33 2.63
N GLN A 15 -15.62 10.16 1.61
CA GLN A 15 -14.27 10.37 1.06
C GLN A 15 -13.32 10.97 2.11
N ALA A 16 -13.74 12.02 2.82
CA ALA A 16 -12.95 12.64 3.89
C ALA A 16 -12.59 11.62 4.99
N LYS A 17 -13.55 10.76 5.38
CA LYS A 17 -13.31 9.70 6.35
C LYS A 17 -12.36 8.62 5.84
N SER A 18 -12.45 8.24 4.56
CA SER A 18 -11.54 7.27 3.95
C SER A 18 -10.11 7.81 3.92
N TYR A 19 -9.92 9.07 3.52
CA TYR A 19 -8.60 9.73 3.53
C TYR A 19 -7.99 9.82 4.93
N LEU A 20 -8.79 10.01 5.97
CA LEU A 20 -8.29 9.95 7.35
C LEU A 20 -7.70 8.57 7.67
N TYR A 21 -8.42 7.49 7.34
CA TYR A 21 -7.92 6.14 7.58
C TYR A 21 -6.66 5.83 6.78
N PHE A 22 -6.59 6.24 5.51
CA PHE A 22 -5.40 6.08 4.68
C PHE A 22 -4.22 6.92 5.19
N GLY A 23 -4.48 8.13 5.69
CA GLY A 23 -3.46 8.97 6.32
C GLY A 23 -2.85 8.31 7.56
N ILE A 24 -3.68 7.76 8.45
CA ILE A 24 -3.22 7.00 9.62
C ILE A 24 -2.44 5.75 9.18
N ALA A 25 -2.93 4.99 8.20
CA ALA A 25 -2.23 3.84 7.65
C ALA A 25 -0.83 4.22 7.11
N SER A 26 -0.73 5.36 6.43
CA SER A 26 0.55 5.86 5.89
C SER A 26 1.54 6.25 6.99
N ILE A 27 1.07 6.82 8.10
CA ILE A 27 1.89 7.09 9.29
C ILE A 27 2.40 5.77 9.88
N MET A 28 1.54 4.76 10.04
CA MET A 28 1.92 3.45 10.55
C MET A 28 2.98 2.77 9.66
N LEU A 29 2.83 2.86 8.33
CA LEU A 29 3.83 2.36 7.38
C LEU A 29 5.16 3.12 7.49
N ALA A 30 5.13 4.43 7.70
CA ALA A 30 6.33 5.23 7.91
C ALA A 30 7.04 4.82 9.22
N CYS A 31 6.29 4.64 10.30
CA CYS A 31 6.83 4.16 11.58
C CYS A 31 7.45 2.75 11.44
N ASN A 32 6.79 1.84 10.72
CA ASN A 32 7.33 0.53 10.42
C ASN A 32 8.67 0.61 9.67
N ALA A 33 8.73 1.43 8.60
CA ALA A 33 9.95 1.58 7.80
C ALA A 33 11.12 2.17 8.61
N ILE A 34 10.83 3.08 9.55
CA ILE A 34 11.82 3.60 10.49
C ILE A 34 12.28 2.50 11.44
N GLY A 35 11.36 1.70 11.99
CA GLY A 35 11.66 0.56 12.86
C GLY A 35 12.57 -0.46 12.17
N GLU A 36 12.27 -0.84 10.93
CA GLU A 36 13.10 -1.75 10.12
C GLU A 36 14.53 -1.22 9.91
N ARG A 37 14.70 0.10 9.84
CA ARG A 37 16.02 0.71 9.73
C ARG A 37 16.87 0.48 10.97
N PHE A 38 16.28 0.66 12.16
CA PHE A 38 16.98 0.41 13.42
C PHE A 38 17.34 -1.09 13.60
N LEU A 39 16.54 -2.00 13.01
CA LEU A 39 16.83 -3.43 13.06
C LEU A 39 18.09 -3.83 12.28
N ASN A 40 18.43 -3.06 11.25
CA ASN A 40 19.63 -3.30 10.45
C ASN A 40 20.90 -2.69 11.05
N ASP A 41 20.78 -1.95 12.17
CA ASP A 41 21.92 -1.39 12.88
C ASP A 41 22.64 -2.51 13.68
N THR A 42 23.93 -2.66 13.48
CA THR A 42 24.74 -3.72 14.09
C THR A 42 25.01 -3.52 15.57
N ASP A 43 24.87 -2.29 16.07
CA ASP A 43 25.24 -1.91 17.44
C ASP A 43 24.11 -2.14 18.45
N ILE A 44 22.96 -2.63 18.02
CA ILE A 44 21.78 -2.87 18.87
C ILE A 44 21.84 -4.27 19.49
N SER A 45 21.63 -4.36 20.82
CA SER A 45 21.53 -5.64 21.51
C SER A 45 20.37 -6.50 21.00
N ASP A 46 20.55 -7.84 21.04
CA ASP A 46 19.54 -8.79 20.54
C ASP A 46 18.18 -8.62 21.22
N GLY A 47 18.15 -8.31 22.53
CA GLY A 47 16.91 -8.05 23.25
C GLY A 47 16.15 -6.81 22.74
N LEU A 48 16.88 -5.72 22.49
CA LEU A 48 16.29 -4.49 21.95
C LEU A 48 15.82 -4.70 20.50
N ARG A 49 16.57 -5.50 19.71
CA ARG A 49 16.18 -5.88 18.35
C ARG A 49 14.85 -6.64 18.33
N MET A 50 14.62 -7.58 19.25
CA MET A 50 13.34 -8.28 19.36
C MET A 50 12.17 -7.33 19.67
N VAL A 51 12.39 -6.33 20.53
CA VAL A 51 11.36 -5.30 20.80
C VAL A 51 11.03 -4.51 19.55
N PHE A 52 12.04 -4.09 18.79
CA PHE A 52 11.80 -3.36 17.52
C PHE A 52 11.07 -4.22 16.50
N VAL A 53 11.38 -5.52 16.37
CA VAL A 53 10.64 -6.45 15.49
C VAL A 53 9.17 -6.50 15.89
N ALA A 54 8.87 -6.68 17.18
CA ALA A 54 7.50 -6.76 17.66
C ALA A 54 6.73 -5.45 17.42
N VAL A 55 7.35 -4.31 17.70
CA VAL A 55 6.75 -2.97 17.47
C VAL A 55 6.51 -2.73 15.98
N SER A 56 7.48 -3.05 15.13
CA SER A 56 7.34 -2.94 13.67
C SER A 56 6.19 -3.80 13.15
N LEU A 57 6.06 -5.03 13.61
CA LEU A 57 4.96 -5.92 13.23
C LEU A 57 3.59 -5.35 13.63
N VAL A 58 3.49 -4.75 14.82
CA VAL A 58 2.26 -4.08 15.27
C VAL A 58 1.90 -2.91 14.34
N PHE A 59 2.86 -2.04 14.01
CA PHE A 59 2.62 -0.93 13.08
C PHE A 59 2.24 -1.44 11.69
N TYR A 60 2.88 -2.51 11.23
CA TYR A 60 2.59 -3.14 9.95
C TYR A 60 1.13 -3.66 9.89
N ILE A 61 0.72 -4.46 10.86
CA ILE A 61 -0.66 -4.98 10.95
C ILE A 61 -1.65 -3.82 11.09
N ALA A 62 -1.37 -2.83 11.93
CA ALA A 62 -2.21 -1.66 12.10
C ALA A 62 -2.41 -0.90 10.77
N SER A 63 -1.36 -0.76 9.96
CA SER A 63 -1.46 -0.12 8.65
C SER A 63 -2.46 -0.82 7.72
N TYR A 64 -2.48 -2.15 7.71
CA TYR A 64 -3.46 -2.93 6.96
C TYR A 64 -4.87 -2.76 7.50
N VAL A 65 -5.06 -2.79 8.81
CA VAL A 65 -6.38 -2.61 9.45
C VAL A 65 -6.97 -1.25 9.06
N PHE A 66 -6.17 -0.17 9.13
CA PHE A 66 -6.63 1.15 8.73
C PHE A 66 -6.85 1.25 7.22
N SER A 67 -6.01 0.63 6.39
CA SER A 67 -6.21 0.58 4.94
C SER A 67 -7.50 -0.14 4.56
N ILE A 68 -7.79 -1.30 5.15
CA ILE A 68 -9.02 -2.06 4.94
C ILE A 68 -10.25 -1.24 5.35
N LYS A 69 -10.20 -0.55 6.50
CA LYS A 69 -11.25 0.39 6.91
C LYS A 69 -11.39 1.54 5.91
N GLY A 70 -10.28 2.11 5.46
CA GLY A 70 -10.25 3.15 4.44
C GLY A 70 -10.93 2.71 3.13
N PHE A 71 -10.55 1.56 2.59
CA PHE A 71 -11.17 1.01 1.37
C PHE A 71 -12.63 0.62 1.56
N SER A 72 -13.02 0.16 2.76
CA SER A 72 -14.42 -0.13 3.09
C SER A 72 -15.28 1.14 3.05
N VAL A 73 -14.79 2.24 3.64
CA VAL A 73 -15.49 3.54 3.63
C VAL A 73 -15.48 4.15 2.23
N PHE A 74 -14.35 4.05 1.52
CA PHE A 74 -14.22 4.49 0.13
C PHE A 74 -15.20 3.76 -0.80
N SER A 75 -15.39 2.47 -0.61
CA SER A 75 -16.37 1.68 -1.38
C SER A 75 -17.81 2.18 -1.16
N ARG A 76 -18.13 2.71 0.02
CA ARG A 76 -19.43 3.34 0.27
C ARG A 76 -19.59 4.69 -0.47
N ALA A 77 -18.51 5.50 -0.46
CA ALA A 77 -18.50 6.73 -1.26
C ALA A 77 -18.72 6.41 -2.74
N CYS A 78 -18.02 5.41 -3.26
CA CYS A 78 -18.14 4.98 -4.65
C CYS A 78 -19.54 4.48 -5.02
N ARG A 79 -20.24 3.82 -4.11
CA ARG A 79 -21.62 3.36 -4.32
C ARG A 79 -22.60 4.53 -4.52
N LEU A 80 -22.34 5.65 -3.85
CA LEU A 80 -23.20 6.84 -3.93
C LEU A 80 -22.95 7.67 -5.20
N THR A 81 -21.79 7.49 -5.85
CA THR A 81 -21.44 8.20 -7.08
C THR A 81 -22.09 7.61 -8.34
N GLU A 82 -22.85 6.52 -8.20
CA GLU A 82 -23.57 5.81 -9.28
C GLU A 82 -22.73 5.33 -10.46
N THR A 83 -21.39 5.47 -10.39
CA THR A 83 -20.48 4.91 -11.39
C THR A 83 -20.14 3.45 -11.02
N ASN A 84 -20.59 2.50 -11.83
CA ASN A 84 -20.34 1.06 -11.61
C ASN A 84 -18.84 0.75 -11.45
N ASP A 85 -18.00 1.37 -12.26
CA ASP A 85 -16.53 1.18 -12.21
C ASP A 85 -15.94 1.55 -10.85
N CYS A 86 -16.47 2.58 -10.21
CA CYS A 86 -16.01 3.06 -8.94
C CYS A 86 -16.40 2.13 -7.78
N TYR A 87 -17.64 1.65 -7.79
CA TYR A 87 -18.13 0.71 -6.78
C TYR A 87 -17.31 -0.58 -6.76
N TYR A 88 -17.09 -1.17 -7.94
CA TYR A 88 -16.27 -2.38 -8.05
C TYR A 88 -14.83 -2.13 -7.62
N LEU A 89 -14.26 -0.96 -7.93
CA LEU A 89 -12.92 -0.59 -7.49
C LEU A 89 -12.78 -0.64 -5.96
N GLY A 90 -13.65 0.07 -5.23
CA GLY A 90 -13.59 0.13 -3.77
C GLY A 90 -13.75 -1.25 -3.10
N ARG A 91 -14.68 -2.06 -3.61
CA ARG A 91 -14.88 -3.43 -3.16
C ARG A 91 -13.67 -4.33 -3.43
N ASN A 92 -13.13 -4.26 -4.65
CA ASN A 92 -12.00 -5.08 -5.06
C ASN A 92 -10.73 -4.69 -4.27
N LEU A 93 -10.47 -3.40 -4.07
CA LEU A 93 -9.34 -2.95 -3.26
C LEU A 93 -9.45 -3.41 -1.80
N LYS A 94 -10.67 -3.47 -1.24
CA LYS A 94 -10.89 -4.03 0.09
C LYS A 94 -10.54 -5.52 0.14
N ILE A 95 -11.03 -6.32 -0.81
CA ILE A 95 -10.74 -7.76 -0.89
C ILE A 95 -9.25 -8.00 -1.11
N LEU A 96 -8.65 -7.27 -2.06
CA LEU A 96 -7.21 -7.36 -2.34
C LEU A 96 -6.36 -6.97 -1.13
N SER A 97 -6.82 -6.04 -0.27
CA SER A 97 -6.11 -5.69 0.95
C SER A 97 -6.08 -6.85 1.97
N PHE A 98 -7.15 -7.64 2.07
CA PHE A 98 -7.13 -8.85 2.90
C PHE A 98 -6.19 -9.92 2.33
N ILE A 99 -6.25 -10.15 1.02
CA ILE A 99 -5.35 -11.09 0.36
C ILE A 99 -3.90 -10.64 0.51
N SER A 100 -3.63 -9.35 0.29
CA SER A 100 -2.32 -8.74 0.48
C SER A 100 -1.79 -8.96 1.90
N LEU A 101 -2.63 -8.73 2.93
CA LEU A 101 -2.25 -8.98 4.32
C LEU A 101 -1.84 -10.44 4.55
N LEU A 102 -2.64 -11.39 4.08
CA LEU A 102 -2.34 -12.82 4.24
C LEU A 102 -1.05 -13.21 3.53
N VAL A 103 -0.89 -12.78 2.28
CA VAL A 103 0.31 -13.08 1.49
C VAL A 103 1.56 -12.49 2.15
N THR A 104 1.49 -11.22 2.58
CA THR A 104 2.64 -10.58 3.22
C THR A 104 2.98 -11.20 4.57
N LEU A 105 2.01 -11.61 5.39
CA LEU A 105 2.29 -12.33 6.64
C LEU A 105 2.95 -13.69 6.39
N ILE A 106 2.51 -14.44 5.37
CA ILE A 106 3.15 -15.69 4.97
C ILE A 106 4.58 -15.43 4.50
N CYS A 107 4.80 -14.42 3.67
CA CYS A 107 6.13 -14.06 3.18
C CYS A 107 7.06 -13.63 4.34
N GLU A 108 6.58 -12.85 5.30
CA GLU A 108 7.34 -12.46 6.49
C GLU A 108 7.73 -13.69 7.32
N PHE A 109 6.81 -14.60 7.54
CA PHE A 109 7.10 -15.84 8.26
C PHE A 109 8.18 -16.68 7.55
N LEU A 110 8.07 -16.82 6.22
CA LEU A 110 9.09 -17.51 5.42
C LEU A 110 10.45 -16.80 5.48
N THR A 111 10.47 -15.47 5.45
CA THR A 111 11.70 -14.68 5.56
C THR A 111 12.39 -14.92 6.90
N ILE A 112 11.64 -15.02 8.00
CA ILE A 112 12.18 -15.34 9.31
C ILE A 112 12.78 -16.76 9.31
N ILE A 113 12.09 -17.75 8.73
CA ILE A 113 12.62 -19.12 8.63
C ILE A 113 13.93 -19.14 7.83
N PHE A 114 13.97 -18.47 6.68
CA PHE A 114 15.17 -18.40 5.86
C PHE A 114 16.34 -17.70 6.58
N TYR A 115 16.03 -16.64 7.33
CA TYR A 115 17.04 -15.97 8.16
C TYR A 115 17.65 -16.92 9.21
N ILE A 116 16.80 -17.70 9.91
CA ILE A 116 17.26 -18.69 10.90
C ILE A 116 18.12 -19.75 10.22
N LEU A 117 17.72 -20.27 9.06
CA LEU A 117 18.48 -21.26 8.31
C LEU A 117 19.84 -20.71 7.85
N LEU A 118 19.88 -19.48 7.30
CA LEU A 118 21.13 -18.85 6.87
C LEU A 118 22.07 -18.59 8.04
N ARG A 119 21.54 -18.28 9.23
CA ARG A 119 22.36 -18.08 10.43
C ARG A 119 23.13 -19.35 10.83
N GLN A 120 22.60 -20.54 10.52
CA GLN A 120 23.30 -21.81 10.79
C GLN A 120 24.58 -21.98 9.95
N TYR A 121 24.67 -21.32 8.80
CA TYR A 121 25.84 -21.35 7.91
C TYR A 121 26.83 -20.20 8.20
N ALA A 122 26.41 -19.20 8.97
CA ALA A 122 27.26 -18.04 9.25
C ALA A 122 28.44 -18.38 10.19
N GLY A 123 29.62 -17.90 9.83
CA GLY A 123 30.80 -17.97 10.70
C GLY A 123 31.54 -19.29 10.71
N ARG A 124 31.22 -20.25 9.84
CA ARG A 124 31.94 -21.53 9.72
C ARG A 124 32.40 -21.78 8.28
N MET A 125 33.43 -22.60 8.10
CA MET A 125 33.78 -23.11 6.77
C MET A 125 32.69 -24.06 6.29
N LEU A 126 32.16 -23.78 5.11
CA LEU A 126 31.13 -24.60 4.50
C LEU A 126 31.74 -25.65 3.57
N THR A 127 31.12 -26.82 3.53
CA THR A 127 31.38 -27.80 2.47
C THR A 127 30.78 -27.26 1.12
N SER A 128 31.20 -27.90 0.02
CA SER A 128 30.66 -27.49 -1.32
C SER A 128 29.15 -27.59 -1.36
N ASP A 129 28.55 -28.65 -0.79
CA ASP A 129 27.10 -28.85 -0.76
C ASP A 129 26.37 -27.83 0.13
N GLU A 130 26.96 -27.47 1.27
CA GLU A 130 26.42 -26.41 2.15
C GLU A 130 26.49 -25.04 1.51
N THR A 131 27.51 -24.77 0.71
CA THR A 131 27.63 -23.53 -0.05
C THR A 131 26.50 -23.43 -1.08
N VAL A 132 26.24 -24.50 -1.84
CA VAL A 132 25.11 -24.54 -2.79
C VAL A 132 23.77 -24.40 -2.07
N ALA A 133 23.59 -25.08 -0.93
CA ALA A 133 22.36 -24.98 -0.14
C ALA A 133 22.13 -23.56 0.36
N SER A 134 23.15 -22.88 0.91
CA SER A 134 23.05 -21.51 1.39
C SER A 134 22.72 -20.52 0.27
N GLN A 135 23.32 -20.68 -0.92
CA GLN A 135 23.02 -19.87 -2.10
C GLN A 135 21.55 -20.05 -2.55
N ASN A 136 21.06 -21.29 -2.59
CA ASN A 136 19.67 -21.57 -2.95
C ASN A 136 18.69 -20.92 -1.95
N ILE A 137 18.98 -20.98 -0.64
CA ILE A 137 18.17 -20.32 0.38
C ILE A 137 18.16 -18.79 0.16
N MET A 138 19.30 -18.19 -0.15
CA MET A 138 19.37 -16.74 -0.47
C MET A 138 18.52 -16.36 -1.68
N ILE A 139 18.58 -17.14 -2.77
CA ILE A 139 17.79 -16.93 -3.97
C ILE A 139 16.29 -17.02 -3.66
N ILE A 140 15.87 -18.07 -2.99
CA ILE A 140 14.46 -18.30 -2.62
C ILE A 140 13.97 -17.17 -1.70
N SER A 141 14.74 -16.81 -0.69
CA SER A 141 14.45 -15.68 0.22
C SER A 141 14.27 -14.37 -0.56
N GLY A 142 15.15 -14.10 -1.52
CA GLY A 142 15.06 -12.91 -2.37
C GLY A 142 13.77 -12.89 -3.22
N ILE A 143 13.39 -14.04 -3.78
CA ILE A 143 12.13 -14.18 -4.54
C ILE A 143 10.93 -13.93 -3.63
N VAL A 144 10.91 -14.48 -2.41
CA VAL A 144 9.83 -14.25 -1.44
C VAL A 144 9.68 -12.77 -1.11
N VAL A 145 10.79 -12.05 -0.91
CA VAL A 145 10.77 -10.60 -0.67
C VAL A 145 10.22 -9.82 -1.87
N ILE A 146 10.55 -10.21 -3.12
CA ILE A 146 10.00 -9.60 -4.32
C ILE A 146 8.48 -9.81 -4.38
N VAL A 147 8.00 -11.04 -4.14
CA VAL A 147 6.55 -11.34 -4.09
C VAL A 147 5.86 -10.50 -3.02
N MET A 148 6.45 -10.38 -1.84
CA MET A 148 5.95 -9.54 -0.75
C MET A 148 5.83 -8.07 -1.17
N GLN A 149 6.84 -7.52 -1.86
CA GLN A 149 6.81 -6.15 -2.37
C GLN A 149 5.69 -5.92 -3.39
N ILE A 150 5.52 -6.85 -4.34
CA ILE A 150 4.46 -6.78 -5.35
C ILE A 150 3.07 -6.86 -4.72
N CYS A 151 2.90 -7.74 -3.73
CA CYS A 151 1.63 -7.94 -3.03
C CYS A 151 1.39 -6.92 -1.91
N SER A 152 2.29 -5.96 -1.68
CA SER A 152 2.20 -5.00 -0.58
C SER A 152 1.07 -3.98 -0.73
N LEU A 153 0.74 -3.29 0.36
CA LEU A 153 -0.17 -2.14 0.34
C LEU A 153 0.24 -1.05 -0.64
N SER A 154 1.55 -0.90 -0.93
CA SER A 154 2.04 0.09 -1.89
C SER A 154 1.45 -0.14 -3.29
N SER A 155 1.37 -1.39 -3.74
CA SER A 155 0.76 -1.76 -5.03
C SER A 155 -0.73 -1.41 -5.06
N LEU A 156 -1.45 -1.63 -3.97
CA LEU A 156 -2.87 -1.27 -3.87
C LEU A 156 -3.08 0.25 -3.87
N TYR A 157 -2.19 0.99 -3.23
CA TYR A 157 -2.22 2.45 -3.27
C TYR A 157 -1.90 3.02 -4.65
N ILE A 158 -1.02 2.39 -5.43
CA ILE A 158 -0.80 2.77 -6.84
C ILE A 158 -2.13 2.71 -7.61
N ILE A 159 -2.84 1.58 -7.51
CA ILE A 159 -4.15 1.41 -8.17
C ILE A 159 -5.15 2.45 -7.66
N PHE A 160 -5.18 2.68 -6.34
CA PHE A 160 -6.05 3.68 -5.74
C PHE A 160 -5.75 5.08 -6.29
N PHE A 161 -4.51 5.55 -6.29
CA PHE A 161 -4.15 6.89 -6.76
C PHE A 161 -4.50 7.10 -8.24
N LEU A 162 -4.18 6.13 -9.09
CA LEU A 162 -4.46 6.21 -10.52
C LEU A 162 -5.97 6.25 -10.84
N LYS A 163 -6.79 5.59 -10.04
CA LYS A 163 -8.25 5.56 -10.24
C LYS A 163 -8.97 6.70 -9.51
N ASN A 164 -8.50 7.06 -8.31
CA ASN A 164 -9.10 8.14 -7.51
C ASN A 164 -9.10 9.49 -8.23
N ARG A 165 -8.11 9.75 -9.12
CA ARG A 165 -8.09 10.97 -9.93
C ARG A 165 -9.35 11.16 -10.78
N ARG A 166 -10.08 10.10 -11.13
CA ARG A 166 -11.32 10.17 -11.90
C ARG A 166 -12.52 10.61 -11.06
N LEU A 167 -12.44 10.44 -9.74
CA LEU A 167 -13.51 10.69 -8.79
C LEU A 167 -13.46 12.07 -8.18
N VAL A 168 -12.36 12.77 -8.36
CA VAL A 168 -12.13 14.09 -7.79
C VAL A 168 -12.30 15.15 -8.85
N SER A 169 -13.09 16.20 -8.53
CA SER A 169 -13.33 17.34 -9.41
C SER A 169 -12.18 18.36 -9.41
N VAL A 170 -11.48 18.50 -8.27
CA VAL A 170 -10.41 19.48 -8.07
C VAL A 170 -9.17 19.09 -8.89
N LYS A 171 -8.86 19.89 -9.92
CA LYS A 171 -7.77 19.61 -10.87
C LYS A 171 -6.40 19.42 -10.18
N SER A 172 -6.02 20.34 -9.30
CA SER A 172 -4.72 20.27 -8.60
C SER A 172 -4.56 19.00 -7.77
N PHE A 173 -5.62 18.58 -7.08
CA PHE A 173 -5.61 17.34 -6.31
C PHE A 173 -5.60 16.09 -7.19
N ARG A 174 -6.25 16.16 -8.35
CA ARG A 174 -6.25 15.12 -9.37
C ARG A 174 -4.85 14.90 -9.96
N ASP A 175 -4.13 16.00 -10.23
CA ASP A 175 -2.76 15.96 -10.74
C ASP A 175 -1.79 15.47 -9.65
N PHE A 176 -1.99 15.87 -8.40
CA PHE A 176 -1.25 15.35 -7.26
C PHE A 176 -1.46 13.83 -7.06
N SER A 177 -2.69 13.34 -7.28
CA SER A 177 -2.99 11.90 -7.25
C SER A 177 -2.21 11.12 -8.31
N LEU A 178 -2.09 11.66 -9.52
CA LEU A 178 -1.29 11.05 -10.57
C LEU A 178 0.19 11.01 -10.20
N PHE A 179 0.73 12.13 -9.71
CA PHE A 179 2.12 12.22 -9.26
C PHE A 179 2.44 11.21 -8.16
N ALA A 180 1.58 11.14 -7.13
CA ALA A 180 1.74 10.17 -6.05
C ALA A 180 1.73 8.72 -6.56
N GLY A 181 0.80 8.39 -7.47
CA GLY A 181 0.72 7.05 -8.08
C GLY A 181 1.96 6.68 -8.87
N ILE A 182 2.49 7.60 -9.68
CA ILE A 182 3.73 7.41 -10.45
C ILE A 182 4.92 7.22 -9.51
N LEU A 183 5.05 8.05 -8.48
CA LEU A 183 6.16 7.95 -7.52
C LEU A 183 6.18 6.60 -6.80
N LEU A 184 5.00 6.12 -6.37
CA LEU A 184 4.90 4.80 -5.74
C LEU A 184 5.29 3.68 -6.71
N ALA A 185 4.88 3.78 -7.99
CA ALA A 185 5.23 2.81 -9.02
C ALA A 185 6.74 2.79 -9.28
N VAL A 186 7.36 3.96 -9.40
CA VAL A 186 8.82 4.09 -9.57
C VAL A 186 9.57 3.49 -8.39
N GLN A 187 9.14 3.80 -7.15
CA GLN A 187 9.77 3.25 -5.95
C GLN A 187 9.63 1.72 -5.88
N LEU A 188 8.48 1.16 -6.26
CA LEU A 188 8.27 -0.28 -6.31
C LEU A 188 9.21 -0.94 -7.33
N ILE A 189 9.31 -0.39 -8.53
CA ILE A 189 10.18 -0.91 -9.59
C ILE A 189 11.66 -0.88 -9.14
N ILE A 190 12.13 0.24 -8.60
CA ILE A 190 13.51 0.38 -8.11
C ILE A 190 13.77 -0.60 -6.96
N GLY A 191 12.82 -0.78 -6.05
CA GLY A 191 12.92 -1.76 -4.97
C GLY A 191 13.08 -3.20 -5.50
N ILE A 192 12.30 -3.59 -6.50
CA ILE A 192 12.39 -4.91 -7.16
C ILE A 192 13.74 -5.06 -7.85
N ILE A 193 14.17 -4.07 -8.63
CA ILE A 193 15.45 -4.09 -9.34
C ILE A 193 16.61 -4.26 -8.34
N SER A 194 16.60 -3.48 -7.25
CA SER A 194 17.62 -3.59 -6.19
C SER A 194 17.70 -5.01 -5.61
N ARG A 195 16.55 -5.67 -5.42
CA ARG A 195 16.50 -7.07 -4.93
C ARG A 195 17.00 -8.08 -5.95
N VAL A 196 16.67 -7.89 -7.23
CA VAL A 196 17.19 -8.76 -8.32
C VAL A 196 18.71 -8.71 -8.38
N PHE A 197 19.31 -7.51 -8.28
CA PHE A 197 20.76 -7.36 -8.23
C PHE A 197 21.37 -8.01 -6.98
N ALA A 198 20.74 -7.87 -5.83
CA ALA A 198 21.21 -8.52 -4.60
C ALA A 198 21.18 -10.07 -4.71
N ILE A 199 20.16 -10.65 -5.34
CA ILE A 199 20.04 -12.09 -5.61
C ILE A 199 21.14 -12.55 -6.57
N SER A 200 21.53 -11.75 -7.57
CA SER A 200 22.59 -12.08 -8.51
C SER A 200 24.01 -11.90 -7.95
N GLY A 201 24.13 -11.57 -6.67
CA GLY A 201 25.41 -11.32 -6.01
C GLY A 201 26.05 -9.97 -6.31
N GLN A 202 25.36 -9.12 -7.05
CA GLN A 202 25.78 -7.74 -7.36
C GLN A 202 25.15 -6.76 -6.38
N ASN A 203 25.85 -6.44 -5.31
CA ASN A 203 25.36 -5.42 -4.37
C ASN A 203 25.73 -4.03 -4.86
N ILE A 204 24.78 -3.32 -5.46
CA ILE A 204 24.93 -1.92 -5.85
C ILE A 204 24.44 -1.06 -4.68
N SER A 205 25.36 -0.64 -3.81
CA SER A 205 25.04 0.17 -2.61
C SER A 205 24.23 1.41 -2.94
N PHE A 206 24.60 2.12 -4.00
CA PHE A 206 23.87 3.31 -4.49
C PHE A 206 22.38 3.01 -4.75
N LEU A 207 22.05 1.88 -5.36
CA LEU A 207 20.66 1.52 -5.68
C LEU A 207 19.84 1.22 -4.41
N SER A 208 20.48 0.61 -3.41
CA SER A 208 19.88 0.38 -2.09
C SER A 208 19.58 1.70 -1.37
N ASP A 209 20.56 2.62 -1.34
CA ASP A 209 20.42 3.92 -0.68
C ASP A 209 19.38 4.78 -1.39
N PHE A 210 19.36 4.78 -2.70
CA PHE A 210 18.37 5.50 -3.50
C PHE A 210 16.95 4.95 -3.28
N SER A 211 16.79 3.62 -3.25
CA SER A 211 15.51 2.97 -2.92
C SER A 211 15.01 3.39 -1.53
N MET A 212 15.89 3.50 -0.56
CA MET A 212 15.55 3.94 0.80
C MET A 212 15.10 5.39 0.85
N ILE A 213 15.80 6.30 0.16
CA ILE A 213 15.40 7.72 0.08
C ILE A 213 14.01 7.83 -0.55
N LEU A 214 13.77 7.11 -1.65
CA LEU A 214 12.46 7.08 -2.29
C LEU A 214 11.36 6.50 -1.38
N GLN A 215 11.68 5.55 -0.52
CA GLN A 215 10.74 4.99 0.45
C GLN A 215 10.30 6.04 1.48
N ILE A 216 11.22 6.85 1.98
CA ILE A 216 10.90 7.96 2.90
C ILE A 216 10.03 8.99 2.19
N ILE A 217 10.44 9.43 1.00
CA ILE A 217 9.70 10.41 0.19
C ILE A 217 8.28 9.90 -0.09
N LYS A 218 8.13 8.63 -0.45
CA LYS A 218 6.83 7.98 -0.67
C LYS A 218 5.90 8.15 0.52
N TYR A 219 6.35 7.81 1.72
CA TYR A 219 5.49 7.90 2.91
C TYR A 219 5.12 9.34 3.25
N LEU A 220 6.05 10.28 3.12
CA LEU A 220 5.77 11.71 3.32
C LEU A 220 4.70 12.20 2.32
N ILE A 221 4.83 11.86 1.05
CA ILE A 221 3.86 12.24 0.02
C ILE A 221 2.49 11.59 0.28
N MET A 222 2.44 10.32 0.69
CA MET A 222 1.18 9.66 1.05
C MET A 222 0.50 10.37 2.23
N ILE A 223 1.22 10.70 3.28
CA ILE A 223 0.69 11.40 4.45
C ILE A 223 0.14 12.77 4.03
N ILE A 224 0.93 13.57 3.31
CA ILE A 224 0.51 14.88 2.81
C ILE A 224 -0.73 14.76 1.93
N TYR A 225 -0.73 13.82 0.98
CA TYR A 225 -1.85 13.61 0.07
C TYR A 225 -3.15 13.31 0.81
N PHE A 226 -3.13 12.38 1.76
CA PHE A 226 -4.35 11.95 2.43
C PHE A 226 -4.88 13.02 3.41
N PHE A 227 -4.03 13.70 4.14
CA PHE A 227 -4.48 14.77 5.04
C PHE A 227 -4.93 16.02 4.28
N PHE A 228 -4.23 16.36 3.19
CA PHE A 228 -4.66 17.45 2.30
C PHE A 228 -5.98 17.11 1.61
N GLY A 229 -6.13 15.90 1.08
CA GLY A 229 -7.37 15.42 0.48
C GLY A 229 -8.54 15.40 1.45
N ARG A 230 -8.31 15.00 2.71
CA ARG A 230 -9.31 15.10 3.78
C ARG A 230 -9.77 16.54 3.99
N ASN A 231 -8.82 17.46 4.13
CA ASN A 231 -9.13 18.87 4.34
C ASN A 231 -9.91 19.45 3.16
N LEU A 232 -9.47 19.21 1.93
CA LEU A 232 -10.18 19.63 0.72
C LEU A 232 -11.60 19.05 0.64
N ALA A 233 -11.77 17.78 0.99
CA ALA A 233 -13.10 17.17 1.00
C ALA A 233 -14.02 17.77 2.07
N GLN A 234 -13.49 18.22 3.21
CA GLN A 234 -14.28 18.88 4.26
C GLN A 234 -14.65 20.32 3.93
N THR A 235 -13.79 21.04 3.18
CA THR A 235 -13.97 22.47 2.87
C THR A 235 -14.65 22.72 1.53
N ASN A 236 -14.65 21.76 0.63
CA ASN A 236 -15.19 21.92 -0.73
C ASN A 236 -16.34 20.95 -0.99
N ALA A 237 -17.56 21.46 -0.99
CA ALA A 237 -18.77 20.68 -1.27
C ALA A 237 -18.75 20.00 -2.67
N ASN A 238 -18.01 20.57 -3.62
CA ASN A 238 -17.87 20.04 -4.99
C ASN A 238 -16.63 19.15 -5.17
N PHE A 239 -16.02 18.66 -4.09
CA PHE A 239 -14.81 17.84 -4.16
C PHE A 239 -15.03 16.53 -4.91
N ALA A 240 -16.16 15.86 -4.67
CA ALA A 240 -16.53 14.65 -5.38
C ALA A 240 -17.16 14.99 -6.75
N LYS A 241 -16.73 14.26 -7.78
CA LYS A 241 -17.40 14.29 -9.08
C LYS A 241 -18.63 13.38 -9.03
N VAL A 242 -19.78 13.94 -8.71
CA VAL A 242 -21.08 13.24 -8.84
C VAL A 242 -21.57 13.52 -10.27
N GLU A 243 -21.60 12.50 -11.10
CA GLU A 243 -22.23 12.62 -12.42
C GLU A 243 -23.73 12.70 -12.23
N ASN A 244 -24.33 13.79 -12.77
CA ASN A 244 -25.77 13.84 -13.01
C ASN A 244 -26.06 12.86 -14.17
N THR A 245 -26.11 11.60 -13.89
CA THR A 245 -26.84 10.70 -14.76
C THR A 245 -28.29 10.83 -14.38
N ASP A 246 -29.05 11.65 -15.15
CA ASP A 246 -30.40 11.32 -15.48
C ASP A 246 -30.33 9.95 -16.16
N TYR A 247 -30.13 8.94 -15.35
CA TYR A 247 -30.19 7.55 -15.79
C TYR A 247 -31.64 7.32 -16.10
N ASP A 248 -31.90 7.34 -17.40
CA ASP A 248 -33.19 7.06 -18.00
C ASP A 248 -33.72 5.76 -17.33
N LYS A 249 -34.66 5.89 -16.40
CA LYS A 249 -35.28 4.75 -15.70
C LYS A 249 -35.82 3.72 -16.68
N SER A 250 -36.04 4.14 -17.95
CA SER A 250 -36.50 3.27 -19.04
C SER A 250 -35.53 2.12 -19.35
N LYS A 251 -34.21 2.24 -19.01
CA LYS A 251 -33.23 1.15 -19.24
C LYS A 251 -33.07 0.22 -18.06
N SER A 252 -33.40 0.62 -16.83
CA SER A 252 -33.30 -0.32 -15.69
C SER A 252 -34.45 -1.31 -15.66
N ASP A 253 -35.62 -0.92 -16.18
CA ASP A 253 -36.80 -1.77 -16.17
C ASP A 253 -36.75 -2.81 -17.32
N ALA A 254 -35.99 -2.54 -18.39
CA ALA A 254 -35.80 -3.48 -19.51
C ALA A 254 -34.94 -4.73 -19.16
N TRP A 255 -34.23 -4.77 -18.01
CA TRP A 255 -33.47 -5.93 -17.56
C TRP A 255 -34.22 -6.80 -16.55
N LEU A 256 -35.41 -6.37 -16.11
CA LEU A 256 -36.27 -7.13 -15.18
C LEU A 256 -37.42 -7.82 -15.92
N GLU A 257 -37.61 -7.58 -17.22
CA GLU A 257 -38.68 -8.17 -18.03
C GLU A 257 -38.20 -9.22 -19.06
N ASN A 258 -36.91 -9.64 -18.99
CA ASN A 258 -36.40 -10.75 -19.83
C ASN A 258 -35.79 -11.87 -18.96
#